data_7a6910f5f1c33755e82c81ae31b26d1f
#
_entry.id   7a6910f5f1c33755e82c81ae31b26d1f
#
_cell.length_a   1.000
_cell.length_b   1.000
_cell.length_c   1.000
_cell.angle_alpha   90.00
_cell.angle_beta   90.00
_cell.angle_gamma   90.00
#
_symmetry.space_group_name_H-M   'P 1'
#
loop_
_entity.id
_entity.type
_entity.pdbx_description
1 polymer ?
#
loop_
_entity_poly.entity_id
_entity_poly.type
_entity_poly.pdbx_seq_one_letter_code
_entity_poly.pdbx_strand_id
1 'polypeptide(L)'
;MEVFSVGENLNMHEEVVAEPVEEMAAPALDTGEEPVAQNKAKGDKAGAWIKSLFSTKKWKIIAVVLLVVIVLGGAAAGVFSYFSPSSTAERFCKASYCDARTFFSMTAYDAQSALLHSYDGDEEAFFEAKSDALEADIASWDDYYKALDTTEEENLTDKYGRYKITVETTRARDVSVRKLEEDYGKWLEQLESQGLFDRDSIQAVKEVTVKAKLTGEDETARETFEVYLVKVGFQWKVITYDD
;
A
#
# COMPACT_ATOMS: atom_id res chain seq x y z
N MET A 1 3.32 -31.66 -6.51
CA MET A 1 2.23 -30.69 -6.26
C MET A 1 2.81 -29.70 -5.28
N GLU A 2 3.49 -28.67 -5.79
CA GLU A 2 4.13 -27.68 -4.93
C GLU A 2 3.03 -26.76 -4.39
N VAL A 3 2.80 -26.87 -3.11
CA VAL A 3 1.93 -25.96 -2.36
C VAL A 3 2.74 -24.66 -2.21
N PHE A 4 2.29 -23.57 -2.80
CA PHE A 4 2.87 -22.25 -2.56
C PHE A 4 2.84 -21.97 -1.06
N SER A 5 3.99 -22.15 -0.41
CA SER A 5 4.19 -21.73 0.97
C SER A 5 4.34 -20.21 0.95
N VAL A 6 3.39 -19.51 1.53
CA VAL A 6 3.46 -18.05 1.74
C VAL A 6 4.70 -17.64 2.54
N GLY A 7 5.38 -18.60 3.18
CA GLY A 7 6.63 -18.39 3.92
C GLY A 7 7.91 -18.55 3.10
N GLU A 8 7.85 -19.13 1.89
CA GLU A 8 9.06 -19.29 1.07
C GLU A 8 9.35 -18.10 0.15
N ASN A 9 8.35 -17.24 -0.12
CA ASN A 9 8.55 -16.02 -0.89
C ASN A 9 9.21 -14.86 -0.09
N LEU A 10 9.38 -14.99 1.20
CA LEU A 10 10.12 -14.02 2.01
C LEU A 10 11.64 -14.14 1.89
N ASN A 11 12.14 -15.12 1.16
CA ASN A 11 13.59 -15.42 1.09
C ASN A 11 14.18 -15.35 -0.32
N MET A 12 13.52 -14.69 -1.30
CA MET A 12 14.08 -14.48 -2.63
C MET A 12 14.76 -13.12 -2.77
N HIS A 13 15.88 -12.93 -2.07
CA HIS A 13 16.89 -11.97 -2.46
C HIS A 13 18.01 -12.69 -3.20
N GLU A 14 17.76 -13.07 -4.45
CA GLU A 14 18.80 -13.51 -5.35
C GLU A 14 19.27 -12.31 -6.18
N GLU A 15 20.48 -11.95 -5.94
CA GLU A 15 21.49 -11.16 -6.65
C GLU A 15 21.04 -10.43 -7.94
N VAL A 16 20.59 -9.17 -7.80
CA VAL A 16 20.44 -8.25 -8.94
C VAL A 16 21.79 -7.58 -9.21
N VAL A 17 22.43 -8.00 -10.30
CA VAL A 17 23.63 -7.40 -10.88
C VAL A 17 23.35 -5.93 -11.21
N ALA A 18 24.12 -5.02 -10.60
CA ALA A 18 24.06 -3.60 -10.87
C ALA A 18 24.58 -3.29 -12.29
N GLU A 19 23.71 -2.80 -13.18
CA GLU A 19 24.12 -2.15 -14.42
C GLU A 19 24.52 -0.68 -14.13
N PRO A 20 25.59 -0.18 -14.76
CA PRO A 20 26.04 1.19 -14.54
C PRO A 20 25.12 2.20 -15.24
N VAL A 21 24.60 3.15 -14.46
CA VAL A 21 23.78 4.25 -14.96
C VAL A 21 24.68 5.26 -15.69
N GLU A 22 24.48 5.43 -16.98
CA GLU A 22 25.04 6.54 -17.76
C GLU A 22 24.48 7.88 -17.28
N GLU A 23 25.41 8.76 -16.92
CA GLU A 23 25.17 10.13 -16.49
C GLU A 23 24.71 10.99 -17.68
N MET A 24 23.41 11.25 -17.81
CA MET A 24 22.90 12.22 -18.78
C MET A 24 22.87 13.62 -18.18
N ALA A 25 23.70 14.48 -18.74
CA ALA A 25 23.81 15.89 -18.42
C ALA A 25 22.48 16.64 -18.60
N ALA A 26 22.12 17.44 -17.60
CA ALA A 26 20.98 18.34 -17.64
C ALA A 26 21.26 19.56 -18.55
N PRO A 27 20.29 20.02 -19.36
CA PRO A 27 20.41 21.28 -20.08
C PRO A 27 20.18 22.47 -19.14
N ALA A 28 21.02 23.47 -19.30
CA ALA A 28 21.00 24.75 -18.59
C ALA A 28 19.70 25.51 -18.85
N LEU A 29 19.03 25.94 -17.79
CA LEU A 29 17.90 26.86 -17.84
C LEU A 29 18.42 28.31 -17.88
N ASP A 30 18.10 28.95 -18.99
CA ASP A 30 18.33 30.38 -19.25
C ASP A 30 17.40 31.23 -18.37
N THR A 31 17.98 32.02 -17.47
CA THR A 31 17.25 32.95 -16.61
C THR A 31 17.10 34.29 -17.30
N GLY A 32 16.02 34.45 -18.05
CA GLY A 32 15.59 35.76 -18.57
C GLY A 32 14.95 36.60 -17.47
N GLU A 33 15.62 37.62 -17.00
CA GLU A 33 15.06 38.68 -16.16
C GLU A 33 14.14 39.58 -17.00
N GLU A 34 12.87 39.70 -16.65
CA GLU A 34 11.98 40.77 -17.10
C GLU A 34 11.60 41.71 -15.93
N PRO A 35 11.49 43.02 -16.18
CA PRO A 35 11.45 44.04 -15.12
C PRO A 35 10.04 44.16 -14.49
N VAL A 36 10.05 44.19 -13.15
CA VAL A 36 8.86 44.44 -12.32
C VAL A 36 8.38 45.91 -12.48
N ALA A 37 7.26 46.07 -13.16
CA ALA A 37 6.50 47.31 -13.17
C ALA A 37 5.74 47.47 -11.84
N GLN A 38 6.11 48.50 -11.07
CA GLN A 38 5.42 48.95 -9.87
C GLN A 38 4.04 49.51 -10.23
N ASN A 39 2.97 48.78 -9.86
CA ASN A 39 1.63 49.33 -9.76
C ASN A 39 1.26 49.52 -8.28
N LYS A 40 1.59 50.67 -7.72
CA LYS A 40 1.05 51.20 -6.47
C LYS A 40 -0.34 51.77 -6.71
N ALA A 41 -1.25 51.49 -5.78
CA ALA A 41 -2.56 52.11 -5.56
C ALA A 41 -3.77 51.49 -6.27
N LYS A 42 -4.35 50.43 -5.61
CA LYS A 42 -5.83 50.20 -5.57
C LYS A 42 -6.22 49.18 -4.46
N GLY A 43 -5.60 49.25 -3.27
CA GLY A 43 -5.79 48.29 -2.18
C GLY A 43 -6.95 48.58 -1.20
N ASP A 44 -7.47 49.78 -1.08
CA ASP A 44 -8.30 50.14 0.08
C ASP A 44 -9.82 49.93 -0.07
N LYS A 45 -10.33 49.74 -1.29
CA LYS A 45 -11.78 49.56 -1.48
C LYS A 45 -12.25 48.09 -1.37
N ALA A 46 -11.39 47.11 -1.63
CA ALA A 46 -11.75 45.70 -1.54
C ALA A 46 -11.85 45.22 -0.07
N GLY A 47 -11.02 45.74 0.83
CA GLY A 47 -11.04 45.36 2.25
C GLY A 47 -12.28 45.83 3.00
N ALA A 48 -12.84 47.02 2.63
CA ALA A 48 -14.03 47.55 3.24
C ALA A 48 -15.31 46.79 2.79
N TRP A 49 -15.36 46.35 1.54
CA TRP A 49 -16.46 45.57 1.00
C TRP A 49 -16.56 44.17 1.61
N ILE A 50 -15.41 43.48 1.80
CA ILE A 50 -15.34 42.18 2.45
C ILE A 50 -15.82 42.25 3.91
N LYS A 51 -15.43 43.32 4.67
CA LYS A 51 -15.87 43.49 6.07
C LYS A 51 -17.40 43.74 6.16
N SER A 52 -18.04 44.36 5.17
CA SER A 52 -19.48 44.58 5.17
C SER A 52 -20.28 43.31 4.89
N LEU A 53 -19.73 42.40 4.08
CA LEU A 53 -20.35 41.09 3.79
C LEU A 53 -20.46 40.17 5.02
N PHE A 54 -19.53 40.28 5.97
CA PHE A 54 -19.52 39.44 7.19
C PHE A 54 -20.31 40.04 8.36
N SER A 55 -20.93 41.20 8.20
CA SER A 55 -21.61 41.87 9.32
C SER A 55 -23.02 41.35 9.61
N THR A 56 -23.68 40.66 8.67
CA THR A 56 -25.04 40.16 8.85
C THR A 56 -25.08 38.75 9.43
N LYS A 57 -26.04 38.47 10.35
CA LYS A 57 -26.19 37.11 10.96
C LYS A 57 -26.31 35.99 9.91
N LYS A 58 -26.92 36.29 8.75
CA LYS A 58 -27.08 35.33 7.65
C LYS A 58 -25.73 34.89 7.05
N TRP A 59 -24.79 35.82 6.88
CA TRP A 59 -23.44 35.49 6.35
C TRP A 59 -22.59 34.71 7.34
N LYS A 60 -22.73 34.93 8.63
CA LYS A 60 -22.07 34.11 9.67
C LYS A 60 -22.55 32.66 9.60
N ILE A 61 -23.85 32.45 9.39
CA ILE A 61 -24.42 31.11 9.24
C ILE A 61 -23.88 30.44 7.95
N ILE A 62 -23.88 31.17 6.83
CA ILE A 62 -23.34 30.66 5.56
C ILE A 62 -21.85 30.32 5.68
N ALA A 63 -21.05 31.15 6.34
CA ALA A 63 -19.63 30.88 6.56
C ALA A 63 -19.41 29.65 7.43
N VAL A 64 -20.20 29.45 8.48
CA VAL A 64 -20.14 28.26 9.33
C VAL A 64 -20.55 27.00 8.56
N VAL A 65 -21.64 27.07 7.78
CA VAL A 65 -22.09 25.95 6.94
C VAL A 65 -21.03 25.58 5.91
N LEU A 66 -20.41 26.58 5.26
CA LEU A 66 -19.36 26.37 4.25
C LEU A 66 -18.11 25.76 4.89
N LEU A 67 -17.73 26.20 6.10
CA LEU A 67 -16.62 25.62 6.86
C LEU A 67 -16.93 24.16 7.26
N VAL A 68 -18.14 23.87 7.70
CA VAL A 68 -18.57 22.50 8.00
C VAL A 68 -18.52 21.61 6.75
N VAL A 69 -18.98 22.12 5.60
CA VAL A 69 -18.92 21.40 4.32
C VAL A 69 -17.47 21.14 3.89
N ILE A 70 -16.57 22.12 4.07
CA ILE A 70 -15.14 21.96 3.76
C ILE A 70 -14.49 20.92 4.70
N VAL A 71 -14.80 20.98 6.00
CA VAL A 71 -14.26 20.02 6.98
C VAL A 71 -14.79 18.61 6.71
N LEU A 72 -16.10 18.47 6.48
CA LEU A 72 -16.71 17.17 6.16
C LEU A 72 -16.27 16.67 4.77
N GLY A 73 -16.18 17.54 3.79
CA GLY A 73 -15.70 17.21 2.44
C GLY A 73 -14.21 16.86 2.43
N GLY A 74 -13.40 17.60 3.17
CA GLY A 74 -11.97 17.31 3.33
C GLY A 74 -11.71 16.00 4.07
N ALA A 75 -12.47 15.72 5.14
CA ALA A 75 -12.40 14.44 5.85
C ALA A 75 -12.85 13.29 4.94
N ALA A 76 -13.95 13.46 4.19
CA ALA A 76 -14.42 12.44 3.23
C ALA A 76 -13.38 12.19 2.14
N ALA A 77 -12.78 13.24 1.54
CA ALA A 77 -11.74 13.07 0.55
C ALA A 77 -10.50 12.33 1.08
N GLY A 78 -10.09 12.60 2.32
CA GLY A 78 -9.02 11.88 3.00
C GLY A 78 -9.36 10.40 3.23
N VAL A 79 -10.58 10.12 3.66
CA VAL A 79 -11.07 8.74 3.85
C VAL A 79 -11.15 8.00 2.51
N PHE A 80 -11.69 8.63 1.46
CA PHE A 80 -11.74 8.01 0.13
C PHE A 80 -10.36 7.76 -0.47
N SER A 81 -9.40 8.67 -0.25
CA SER A 81 -8.01 8.47 -0.66
C SER A 81 -7.37 7.28 0.04
N TYR A 82 -7.61 7.13 1.35
CA TYR A 82 -7.09 6.02 2.15
C TYR A 82 -7.59 4.65 1.69
N PHE A 83 -8.82 4.58 1.18
CA PHE A 83 -9.43 3.36 0.64
C PHE A 83 -9.31 3.24 -0.89
N SER A 84 -8.46 4.02 -1.53
CA SER A 84 -8.20 3.89 -2.96
C SER A 84 -7.38 2.62 -3.26
N PRO A 85 -7.49 2.04 -4.47
CA PRO A 85 -6.68 0.89 -4.86
C PRO A 85 -5.17 1.14 -4.73
N SER A 86 -4.71 2.31 -5.17
CA SER A 86 -3.30 2.69 -5.09
C SER A 86 -2.81 2.74 -3.64
N SER A 87 -3.55 3.42 -2.76
CA SER A 87 -3.20 3.49 -1.34
C SER A 87 -3.24 2.10 -0.67
N THR A 88 -4.18 1.23 -1.08
CA THR A 88 -4.24 -0.14 -0.59
C THR A 88 -3.00 -0.93 -1.01
N ALA A 89 -2.59 -0.85 -2.29
CA ALA A 89 -1.40 -1.51 -2.79
C ALA A 89 -0.12 -0.99 -2.11
N GLU A 90 0.03 0.34 -1.96
CA GLU A 90 1.17 0.94 -1.27
C GLU A 90 1.28 0.47 0.20
N ARG A 91 0.16 0.42 0.91
CA ARG A 91 0.12 -0.06 2.29
C ARG A 91 0.45 -1.54 2.38
N PHE A 92 -0.06 -2.36 1.47
CA PHE A 92 0.24 -3.77 1.39
C PHE A 92 1.74 -4.00 1.15
N CYS A 93 2.32 -3.38 0.12
CA CYS A 93 3.75 -3.48 -0.17
C CYS A 93 4.63 -2.93 0.97
N LYS A 94 4.20 -1.88 1.67
CA LYS A 94 4.93 -1.40 2.84
C LYS A 94 4.83 -2.39 4.00
N ALA A 95 3.67 -2.98 4.22
CA ALA A 95 3.42 -3.92 5.29
C ALA A 95 4.22 -5.23 5.12
N SER A 96 4.52 -5.64 3.88
CA SER A 96 5.36 -6.83 3.63
C SER A 96 6.77 -6.73 4.22
N TYR A 97 7.26 -5.52 4.48
CA TYR A 97 8.59 -5.30 5.07
C TYR A 97 8.62 -5.14 6.59
N CYS A 98 7.49 -4.85 7.25
CA CYS A 98 7.56 -4.46 8.65
C CYS A 98 6.25 -4.54 9.45
N ASP A 99 5.21 -5.16 8.90
CA ASP A 99 3.90 -5.27 9.57
C ASP A 99 3.12 -6.48 9.02
N ALA A 100 3.55 -7.67 9.41
CA ALA A 100 2.96 -8.94 8.98
C ALA A 100 1.45 -9.01 9.29
N ARG A 101 1.01 -8.49 10.43
CA ARG A 101 -0.42 -8.43 10.78
C ARG A 101 -1.21 -7.63 9.75
N THR A 102 -0.75 -6.41 9.41
CA THR A 102 -1.41 -5.58 8.40
C THR A 102 -1.35 -6.26 7.04
N PHE A 103 -0.21 -6.82 6.64
CA PHE A 103 -0.04 -7.55 5.40
C PHE A 103 -1.10 -8.64 5.23
N PHE A 104 -1.22 -9.58 6.17
CA PHE A 104 -2.21 -10.66 6.11
C PHE A 104 -3.66 -10.15 6.20
N SER A 105 -3.94 -9.10 6.95
CA SER A 105 -5.28 -8.52 7.08
C SER A 105 -5.80 -7.85 5.80
N MET A 106 -4.91 -7.50 4.88
CA MET A 106 -5.24 -6.83 3.63
C MET A 106 -5.58 -7.78 2.49
N THR A 107 -5.41 -9.09 2.66
CA THR A 107 -5.80 -10.11 1.67
C THR A 107 -7.31 -10.19 1.49
N ALA A 108 -7.74 -10.61 0.31
CA ALA A 108 -9.16 -10.81 -0.01
C ALA A 108 -9.73 -12.12 0.56
N TYR A 109 -8.87 -13.01 1.00
CA TYR A 109 -9.17 -14.30 1.59
C TYR A 109 -8.74 -14.37 3.04
N ASP A 110 -9.20 -15.39 3.76
CA ASP A 110 -8.75 -15.66 5.12
C ASP A 110 -7.34 -16.26 5.10
N ALA A 111 -6.33 -15.40 5.29
CA ALA A 111 -4.95 -15.80 5.22
C ALA A 111 -4.53 -16.76 6.35
N GLN A 112 -5.10 -16.63 7.56
CA GLN A 112 -4.82 -17.54 8.66
C GLN A 112 -5.32 -18.94 8.32
N SER A 113 -6.57 -19.06 7.89
CA SER A 113 -7.13 -20.34 7.47
C SER A 113 -6.38 -20.93 6.26
N ALA A 114 -5.90 -20.09 5.32
CA ALA A 114 -5.08 -20.53 4.20
C ALA A 114 -3.75 -21.12 4.65
N LEU A 115 -3.08 -20.51 5.62
CA LEU A 115 -1.84 -21.02 6.22
C LEU A 115 -2.07 -22.33 6.97
N LEU A 116 -3.18 -22.44 7.72
CA LEU A 116 -3.52 -23.66 8.47
C LEU A 116 -3.91 -24.83 7.56
N HIS A 117 -4.30 -24.56 6.32
CA HIS A 117 -4.71 -25.63 5.40
C HIS A 117 -3.62 -26.68 5.19
N SER A 118 -2.35 -26.28 5.18
CA SER A 118 -1.20 -27.19 5.09
C SER A 118 -0.97 -28.03 6.36
N TYR A 119 -1.67 -27.71 7.43
CA TYR A 119 -1.61 -28.38 8.74
C TYR A 119 -2.97 -28.99 9.11
N ASP A 120 -3.84 -29.28 8.13
CA ASP A 120 -5.18 -29.85 8.33
C ASP A 120 -6.07 -29.03 9.31
N GLY A 121 -5.78 -27.72 9.44
CA GLY A 121 -6.46 -26.80 10.36
C GLY A 121 -5.93 -26.86 11.80
N ASP A 122 -4.86 -27.58 12.07
CA ASP A 122 -4.27 -27.72 13.39
C ASP A 122 -3.34 -26.54 13.72
N GLU A 123 -3.83 -25.61 14.57
CA GLU A 123 -3.06 -24.43 14.99
C GLU A 123 -1.83 -24.80 15.84
N GLU A 124 -1.92 -25.84 16.68
CA GLU A 124 -0.81 -26.25 17.54
C GLU A 124 0.34 -26.77 16.68
N ALA A 125 0.06 -27.64 15.71
CA ALA A 125 1.05 -28.15 14.76
C ALA A 125 1.64 -27.01 13.90
N PHE A 126 0.84 -26.02 13.50
CA PHE A 126 1.32 -24.85 12.77
C PHE A 126 2.28 -24.02 13.63
N PHE A 127 1.93 -23.69 14.87
CA PHE A 127 2.76 -22.86 15.74
C PHE A 127 4.05 -23.58 16.13
N GLU A 128 4.01 -24.90 16.39
CA GLU A 128 5.21 -25.71 16.64
C GLU A 128 6.17 -25.65 15.45
N ALA A 129 5.67 -25.90 14.24
CA ALA A 129 6.49 -25.85 13.02
C ALA A 129 7.06 -24.45 12.76
N LYS A 130 6.29 -23.38 13.05
CA LYS A 130 6.77 -21.99 12.86
C LYS A 130 7.71 -21.55 13.97
N SER A 131 7.55 -22.06 15.20
CA SER A 131 8.51 -21.84 16.28
C SER A 131 9.90 -22.41 15.93
N ASP A 132 9.93 -23.61 15.38
CA ASP A 132 11.18 -24.22 14.94
C ASP A 132 11.82 -23.47 13.76
N ALA A 133 11.01 -23.05 12.78
CA ALA A 133 11.50 -22.38 11.58
C ALA A 133 12.01 -20.96 11.83
N LEU A 134 11.39 -20.23 12.76
CA LEU A 134 11.73 -18.83 13.09
C LEU A 134 12.60 -18.72 14.37
N GLU A 135 12.97 -19.86 14.97
CA GLU A 135 13.73 -19.94 16.24
C GLU A 135 13.10 -19.04 17.34
N ALA A 136 11.76 -19.00 17.39
CA ALA A 136 10.98 -18.14 18.29
C ALA A 136 9.93 -18.95 19.06
N ASP A 137 9.53 -18.49 20.24
CA ASP A 137 8.43 -19.07 21.00
C ASP A 137 7.08 -18.53 20.48
N ILE A 138 6.38 -19.34 19.68
CA ILE A 138 5.15 -18.97 18.99
C ILE A 138 4.00 -19.82 19.54
N ALA A 139 3.10 -19.18 20.30
CA ALA A 139 1.92 -19.82 20.88
C ALA A 139 0.61 -19.20 20.39
N SER A 140 0.69 -18.16 19.56
CA SER A 140 -0.46 -17.44 19.03
C SER A 140 -0.14 -16.77 17.70
N TRP A 141 -1.18 -16.35 16.98
CA TRP A 141 -1.03 -15.53 15.76
C TRP A 141 -0.28 -14.21 16.02
N ASP A 142 -0.46 -13.63 17.20
CA ASP A 142 0.25 -12.40 17.58
C ASP A 142 1.75 -12.64 17.74
N ASP A 143 2.14 -13.77 18.33
CA ASP A 143 3.54 -14.16 18.45
C ASP A 143 4.14 -14.47 17.07
N TYR A 144 3.38 -15.16 16.21
CA TYR A 144 3.80 -15.46 14.85
C TYR A 144 4.07 -14.19 14.04
N TYR A 145 3.15 -13.23 14.02
CA TYR A 145 3.36 -11.95 13.31
C TYR A 145 4.54 -11.18 13.87
N LYS A 146 4.69 -11.15 15.19
CA LYS A 146 5.83 -10.50 15.82
C LYS A 146 7.15 -11.18 15.48
N ALA A 147 7.20 -12.51 15.39
CA ALA A 147 8.38 -13.25 15.00
C ALA A 147 8.76 -12.93 13.55
N LEU A 148 7.78 -12.89 12.61
CA LEU A 148 8.02 -12.49 11.24
C LEU A 148 8.57 -11.06 11.15
N ASP A 149 7.93 -10.09 11.83
CA ASP A 149 8.38 -8.70 11.83
C ASP A 149 9.80 -8.56 12.40
N THR A 150 10.13 -9.31 13.46
CA THR A 150 11.48 -9.30 14.08
C THR A 150 12.52 -9.86 13.11
N THR A 151 12.23 -11.01 12.50
CA THR A 151 13.15 -11.66 11.54
C THR A 151 13.41 -10.75 10.34
N GLU A 152 12.35 -10.12 9.80
CA GLU A 152 12.49 -9.21 8.66
C GLU A 152 13.25 -7.94 9.04
N GLU A 153 12.99 -7.35 10.22
CA GLU A 153 13.73 -6.19 10.72
C GLU A 153 15.22 -6.51 10.92
N GLU A 154 15.56 -7.68 11.44
CA GLU A 154 16.94 -8.16 11.59
C GLU A 154 17.62 -8.31 10.23
N ASN A 155 16.99 -8.99 9.27
CA ASN A 155 17.50 -9.19 7.92
C ASN A 155 17.76 -7.84 7.21
N LEU A 156 16.80 -6.92 7.29
CA LEU A 156 16.93 -5.59 6.67
C LEU A 156 18.00 -4.74 7.37
N THR A 157 18.10 -4.84 8.69
CA THR A 157 19.10 -4.11 9.48
C THR A 157 20.51 -4.63 9.19
N ASP A 158 20.68 -5.94 9.11
CA ASP A 158 21.96 -6.59 8.82
C ASP A 158 22.44 -6.23 7.40
N LYS A 159 21.51 -6.15 6.43
CA LYS A 159 21.84 -5.85 5.04
C LYS A 159 22.04 -4.36 4.78
N TYR A 160 21.19 -3.50 5.36
CA TYR A 160 21.10 -2.09 4.99
C TYR A 160 21.52 -1.11 6.11
N GLY A 161 21.79 -1.60 7.32
CA GLY A 161 22.01 -0.73 8.49
C GLY A 161 20.72 -0.02 8.90
N ARG A 162 20.82 1.30 9.16
CA ARG A 162 19.61 2.13 9.30
C ARG A 162 18.98 2.33 7.93
N TYR A 163 17.76 1.92 7.79
CA TYR A 163 17.07 1.99 6.49
C TYR A 163 15.78 2.80 6.55
N LYS A 164 15.34 3.21 5.36
CA LYS A 164 14.05 3.85 5.12
C LYS A 164 13.38 3.19 3.93
N ILE A 165 12.12 2.79 4.10
CA ILE A 165 11.28 2.25 3.04
C ILE A 165 10.39 3.37 2.51
N THR A 166 10.39 3.57 1.21
CA THR A 166 9.45 4.43 0.49
C THR A 166 8.75 3.62 -0.58
N VAL A 167 7.43 3.76 -0.65
CA VAL A 167 6.58 3.01 -1.56
C VAL A 167 5.73 4.00 -2.34
N GLU A 168 5.65 3.83 -3.66
CA GLU A 168 4.87 4.69 -4.53
C GLU A 168 4.17 3.91 -5.65
N THR A 169 2.93 4.26 -5.93
CA THR A 169 2.20 3.73 -7.09
C THR A 169 2.68 4.40 -8.36
N THR A 170 3.11 3.61 -9.33
CA THR A 170 3.54 4.13 -10.65
C THR A 170 2.47 3.94 -11.72
N ARG A 171 1.58 2.96 -11.55
CA ARG A 171 0.51 2.66 -12.49
C ARG A 171 -0.67 2.01 -11.76
N ALA A 172 -1.88 2.32 -12.20
CA ALA A 172 -3.08 1.59 -11.80
C ALA A 172 -3.98 1.43 -13.04
N ARG A 173 -4.43 0.20 -13.32
CA ARG A 173 -5.32 -0.09 -14.45
C ARG A 173 -6.48 -0.97 -14.04
N ASP A 174 -7.61 -0.79 -14.70
CA ASP A 174 -8.73 -1.72 -14.58
C ASP A 174 -8.41 -3.02 -15.32
N VAL A 175 -8.70 -4.13 -14.69
CA VAL A 175 -8.53 -5.48 -15.23
C VAL A 175 -9.90 -6.16 -15.19
N SER A 176 -10.23 -6.93 -16.21
CA SER A 176 -11.48 -7.70 -16.15
C SER A 176 -11.34 -8.90 -15.20
N VAL A 177 -12.45 -9.29 -14.56
CA VAL A 177 -12.48 -10.52 -13.74
C VAL A 177 -12.01 -11.72 -14.57
N ARG A 178 -12.43 -11.78 -15.84
CA ARG A 178 -11.98 -12.83 -16.77
C ARG A 178 -10.45 -12.88 -16.92
N LYS A 179 -9.77 -11.73 -16.99
CA LYS A 179 -8.29 -11.69 -17.09
C LYS A 179 -7.65 -12.22 -15.81
N LEU A 180 -8.18 -11.86 -14.65
CA LEU A 180 -7.71 -12.41 -13.37
C LEU A 180 -7.92 -13.95 -13.35
N GLU A 181 -9.03 -14.44 -13.86
CA GLU A 181 -9.29 -15.88 -13.96
C GLU A 181 -8.38 -16.59 -14.98
N GLU A 182 -8.04 -15.95 -16.08
CA GLU A 182 -7.09 -16.49 -17.07
C GLU A 182 -5.68 -16.64 -16.45
N ASP A 183 -5.25 -15.68 -15.62
CA ASP A 183 -3.91 -15.68 -15.04
C ASP A 183 -3.84 -16.53 -13.76
N TYR A 184 -4.86 -16.45 -12.88
CA TYR A 184 -4.81 -17.02 -11.53
C TYR A 184 -5.98 -17.99 -11.23
N GLY A 185 -6.71 -18.47 -12.26
CA GLY A 185 -7.94 -19.24 -12.08
C GLY A 185 -7.78 -20.48 -11.21
N LYS A 186 -6.69 -21.25 -11.37
CA LYS A 186 -6.45 -22.46 -10.56
C LYS A 186 -6.29 -22.14 -9.08
N TRP A 187 -5.61 -21.05 -8.78
CA TRP A 187 -5.40 -20.62 -7.41
C TRP A 187 -6.70 -20.08 -6.80
N LEU A 188 -7.47 -19.30 -7.56
CA LEU A 188 -8.79 -18.85 -7.14
C LEU A 188 -9.75 -20.00 -6.88
N GLU A 189 -9.77 -21.03 -7.75
CA GLU A 189 -10.55 -22.25 -7.57
C GLU A 189 -10.14 -23.01 -6.30
N GLN A 190 -8.86 -23.04 -5.99
CA GLN A 190 -8.36 -23.64 -4.76
C GLN A 190 -8.87 -22.89 -3.53
N LEU A 191 -8.75 -21.56 -3.48
CA LEU A 191 -9.27 -20.75 -2.38
C LEU A 191 -10.77 -20.92 -2.19
N GLU A 192 -11.52 -20.95 -3.29
CA GLU A 192 -12.98 -21.13 -3.27
C GLU A 192 -13.37 -22.54 -2.78
N SER A 193 -12.69 -23.58 -3.27
CA SER A 193 -12.95 -24.97 -2.84
C SER A 193 -12.66 -25.19 -1.35
N GLN A 194 -11.76 -24.39 -0.78
CA GLN A 194 -11.45 -24.39 0.65
C GLN A 194 -12.39 -23.48 1.47
N GLY A 195 -13.31 -22.77 0.83
CA GLY A 195 -14.21 -21.83 1.50
C GLY A 195 -13.53 -20.55 2.01
N LEU A 196 -12.31 -20.26 1.54
CA LEU A 196 -11.51 -19.12 2.00
C LEU A 196 -11.85 -17.84 1.25
N PHE A 197 -12.44 -17.94 0.07
CA PHE A 197 -12.78 -16.82 -0.80
C PHE A 197 -14.08 -17.09 -1.57
N ASP A 198 -14.86 -16.03 -1.76
CA ASP A 198 -16.09 -16.06 -2.58
C ASP A 198 -15.86 -15.24 -3.85
N ARG A 199 -15.70 -15.92 -4.98
CA ARG A 199 -15.46 -15.32 -6.29
C ARG A 199 -16.61 -14.45 -6.76
N ASP A 200 -17.84 -14.81 -6.43
CA ASP A 200 -19.05 -14.07 -6.81
C ASP A 200 -19.14 -12.72 -6.07
N SER A 201 -18.37 -12.55 -5.01
CA SER A 201 -18.27 -11.28 -4.27
C SER A 201 -17.45 -10.21 -4.99
N ILE A 202 -16.71 -10.55 -6.05
CA ILE A 202 -15.84 -9.62 -6.79
C ILE A 202 -16.68 -8.61 -7.59
N GLN A 203 -16.60 -7.35 -7.26
CA GLN A 203 -17.29 -6.26 -7.97
C GLN A 203 -16.41 -5.60 -9.03
N ALA A 204 -15.12 -5.55 -8.82
CA ALA A 204 -14.13 -4.97 -9.75
C ALA A 204 -12.73 -5.51 -9.43
N VAL A 205 -11.86 -5.45 -10.44
CA VAL A 205 -10.45 -5.85 -10.31
C VAL A 205 -9.56 -4.70 -10.78
N LYS A 206 -8.47 -4.45 -10.07
CA LYS A 206 -7.42 -3.53 -10.49
C LYS A 206 -6.06 -4.18 -10.34
N GLU A 207 -5.21 -3.92 -11.30
CA GLU A 207 -3.78 -4.16 -11.22
C GLU A 207 -3.09 -2.84 -10.90
N VAL A 208 -2.24 -2.85 -9.89
CA VAL A 208 -1.50 -1.67 -9.44
C VAL A 208 -0.02 -2.01 -9.39
N THR A 209 0.78 -1.29 -10.18
CA THR A 209 2.23 -1.39 -10.14
C THR A 209 2.77 -0.44 -9.07
N VAL A 210 3.48 -1.00 -8.11
CA VAL A 210 4.05 -0.29 -6.97
C VAL A 210 5.57 -0.44 -7.00
N LYS A 211 6.29 0.66 -6.78
CA LYS A 211 7.74 0.64 -6.60
C LYS A 211 8.07 0.86 -5.14
N ALA A 212 8.80 -0.07 -4.56
CA ALA A 212 9.42 0.08 -3.27
C ALA A 212 10.90 0.47 -3.45
N LYS A 213 11.35 1.37 -2.58
CA LYS A 213 12.76 1.76 -2.47
C LYS A 213 13.19 1.65 -1.02
N LEU A 214 14.13 0.75 -0.77
CA LEU A 214 14.85 0.67 0.49
C LEU A 214 16.12 1.49 0.36
N THR A 215 16.31 2.43 1.26
CA THR A 215 17.52 3.26 1.30
C THR A 215 18.18 3.04 2.65
N GLY A 216 19.27 2.33 2.67
CA GLY A 216 20.12 2.09 3.83
C GLY A 216 21.31 3.03 3.89
N GLU A 217 22.21 2.77 4.84
CA GLU A 217 23.45 3.56 5.03
C GLU A 217 24.44 3.28 3.89
N ASP A 218 24.57 2.02 3.48
CA ASP A 218 25.58 1.56 2.53
C ASP A 218 24.97 1.10 1.18
N GLU A 219 23.68 0.76 1.14
CA GLU A 219 23.05 0.15 -0.01
C GLU A 219 21.64 0.72 -0.25
N THR A 220 21.23 0.68 -1.51
CA THR A 220 19.86 1.04 -1.92
C THR A 220 19.31 -0.04 -2.83
N ALA A 221 18.20 -0.65 -2.45
CA ALA A 221 17.44 -1.57 -3.30
C ALA A 221 16.18 -0.91 -3.88
N ARG A 222 15.73 -1.44 -5.01
CA ARG A 222 14.47 -1.07 -5.65
C ARG A 222 13.78 -2.33 -6.13
N GLU A 223 12.51 -2.42 -5.78
CA GLU A 223 11.64 -3.55 -6.14
C GLU A 223 10.39 -3.02 -6.82
N THR A 224 9.81 -3.82 -7.69
CA THR A 224 8.57 -3.46 -8.39
C THR A 224 7.57 -4.59 -8.19
N PHE A 225 6.44 -4.27 -7.59
CA PHE A 225 5.35 -5.20 -7.33
C PHE A 225 4.19 -4.95 -8.29
N GLU A 226 3.62 -6.01 -8.85
CA GLU A 226 2.34 -5.97 -9.53
C GLU A 226 1.27 -6.55 -8.60
N VAL A 227 0.47 -5.68 -7.99
CA VAL A 227 -0.53 -6.04 -6.98
C VAL A 227 -1.91 -6.11 -7.61
N TYR A 228 -2.54 -7.25 -7.54
CA TYR A 228 -3.91 -7.47 -7.98
C TYR A 228 -4.89 -7.28 -6.83
N LEU A 229 -5.77 -6.32 -7.01
CA LEU A 229 -6.77 -5.92 -6.03
C LEU A 229 -8.17 -6.26 -6.52
N VAL A 230 -8.95 -6.84 -5.65
CA VAL A 230 -10.39 -7.06 -5.88
C VAL A 230 -11.20 -6.13 -4.99
N LYS A 231 -12.31 -5.63 -5.51
CA LYS A 231 -13.27 -4.87 -4.73
C LYS A 231 -14.33 -5.81 -4.20
N VAL A 232 -14.39 -5.93 -2.86
CA VAL A 232 -15.40 -6.71 -2.15
C VAL A 232 -16.17 -5.74 -1.23
N GLY A 233 -17.45 -5.53 -1.52
CA GLY A 233 -18.24 -4.50 -0.84
C GLY A 233 -17.68 -3.11 -1.06
N PHE A 234 -17.27 -2.43 0.00
CA PHE A 234 -16.72 -1.08 -0.05
C PHE A 234 -15.19 -1.03 0.01
N GLN A 235 -14.52 -2.18 0.10
CA GLN A 235 -13.09 -2.27 0.33
C GLN A 235 -12.36 -2.85 -0.87
N TRP A 236 -11.15 -2.35 -1.09
CA TRP A 236 -10.17 -3.00 -1.95
C TRP A 236 -9.31 -3.92 -1.09
N LYS A 237 -9.15 -5.15 -1.54
CA LYS A 237 -8.39 -6.21 -0.90
C LYS A 237 -7.41 -6.82 -1.89
N VAL A 238 -6.25 -7.24 -1.42
CA VAL A 238 -5.25 -7.88 -2.26
C VAL A 238 -5.64 -9.34 -2.48
N ILE A 239 -5.68 -9.77 -3.73
CA ILE A 239 -5.96 -11.16 -4.07
C ILE A 239 -4.67 -11.92 -4.35
N THR A 240 -3.73 -11.29 -5.04
CA THR A 240 -2.38 -11.82 -5.30
C THR A 240 -1.43 -10.67 -5.65
N TYR A 241 -0.13 -10.97 -5.73
CA TYR A 241 0.90 -10.05 -6.20
C TYR A 241 2.05 -10.83 -6.82
N ASP A 242 2.77 -10.16 -7.72
CA ASP A 242 4.02 -10.62 -8.34
C ASP A 242 5.12 -9.57 -8.05
N ASP A 243 6.36 -9.99 -7.84
CA ASP A 243 7.57 -9.20 -7.58
C ASP A 243 8.68 -9.49 -8.60
#